data_3f77853af689e2f97e4bda8e4d12f763
#
_entry.id   3f77853af689e2f97e4bda8e4d12f763
#
_cell.length_a   1.000
_cell.length_b   1.000
_cell.length_c   1.000
_cell.angle_alpha   90.00
_cell.angle_beta   90.00
_cell.angle_gamma   90.00
#
_symmetry.space_group_name_H-M   'P 1'
#
loop_
_entity.id
_entity.type
_entity.pdbx_description
1 polymer ?
#
loop_
_entity_poly.entity_id
_entity_poly.type
_entity_poly.pdbx_seq_one_letter_code
_entity_poly.pdbx_strand_id
1 'polypeptide(L)'
;PQLVCAYSPDRIKPGTLPVTGEKERKHLDFELNKTSLPYHRLMFHTTVSREESVEMIVPDSCPDIAHLLDTSAICCLDTKEALEDTVSLAGRIYGRILYLADGSDALCSLPVALDFQCGVNQDGILPSCQVIALTRVRTAETKAVNSRKVLVRVQYEVSLRVYQPDLLTIPCGVAQGDGVEQRLESAEGYFVVAVPEKQFQFQDDLTLSGGQPAIGEVLRMQSDVTCTEAKLIGGKLVFKGEVSVRMLYRSVEEDVLTADFVLPYSQIMDAAEAAENADFQIEVALLGWTLGELDYDGRSIPIDLELYACAEVRQVETVSLLADAYSVRQEVTADYTPYTFPQLAERCVRRESKRELLETEEPDGTVLDLSTKTVQTTVTKGDGSLQVASVVEMTVLRVDDAGRVDALTRQVTVETELPVSGDVEVL
;
A
#
# COMPACT_ATOMS: atom_id res chain seq x y z
N PRO A 1 -0.15 -7.08 -7.64
CA PRO A 1 -0.52 -8.28 -6.89
C PRO A 1 -0.77 -7.93 -5.43
N GLN A 2 -2.02 -8.07 -4.99
CA GLN A 2 -2.33 -7.88 -3.57
C GLN A 2 -2.04 -9.17 -2.82
N LEU A 3 -1.37 -9.06 -1.69
CA LEU A 3 -1.15 -10.14 -0.74
C LEU A 3 -2.34 -10.16 0.23
N VAL A 4 -2.98 -11.32 0.37
CA VAL A 4 -4.03 -11.53 1.36
C VAL A 4 -3.44 -12.42 2.46
N CYS A 5 -3.36 -11.91 3.69
CA CYS A 5 -2.99 -12.69 4.87
C CYS A 5 -4.24 -12.91 5.72
N ALA A 6 -4.50 -14.14 6.11
CA ALA A 6 -5.65 -14.51 6.90
C ALA A 6 -5.22 -15.00 8.29
N TYR A 7 -5.92 -14.58 9.34
CA TYR A 7 -5.64 -14.92 10.73
C TYR A 7 -6.82 -15.66 11.37
N SER A 8 -6.53 -16.65 12.19
CA SER A 8 -7.53 -17.33 13.05
C SER A 8 -7.17 -17.15 14.53
N PRO A 9 -8.07 -16.62 15.37
CA PRO A 9 -7.87 -16.60 16.81
C PRO A 9 -8.31 -17.94 17.43
N ASP A 10 -7.36 -18.78 17.82
CA ASP A 10 -7.67 -19.94 18.64
C ASP A 10 -7.94 -19.51 20.09
N ARG A 11 -9.17 -19.77 20.56
CA ARG A 11 -9.55 -19.56 21.97
C ARG A 11 -9.20 -20.77 22.80
N ILE A 12 -8.23 -20.65 23.65
CA ILE A 12 -8.00 -21.63 24.74
C ILE A 12 -9.06 -21.39 25.82
N LYS A 13 -9.96 -22.36 26.03
CA LYS A 13 -10.98 -22.28 27.09
C LYS A 13 -10.38 -22.60 28.46
N PRO A 14 -10.53 -21.74 29.47
CA PRO A 14 -10.14 -22.06 30.82
C PRO A 14 -11.12 -23.08 31.44
N GLY A 15 -10.58 -24.12 32.04
CA GLY A 15 -11.35 -25.09 32.83
C GLY A 15 -11.77 -24.48 34.18
N THR A 16 -13.06 -24.41 34.45
CA THR A 16 -13.63 -23.96 35.74
C THR A 16 -13.77 -25.14 36.69
N LEU A 17 -13.16 -25.05 37.87
CA LEU A 17 -13.45 -25.95 39.00
C LEU A 17 -14.14 -25.15 40.12
N PRO A 18 -15.18 -25.71 40.79
CA PRO A 18 -15.88 -25.01 41.86
C PRO A 18 -15.15 -25.18 43.20
N VAL A 19 -15.02 -24.09 43.93
CA VAL A 19 -14.47 -24.09 45.31
C VAL A 19 -15.57 -23.77 46.31
N THR A 20 -15.76 -24.67 47.29
CA THR A 20 -16.53 -24.39 48.49
C THR A 20 -15.68 -24.62 49.74
N GLY A 21 -15.60 -23.63 50.64
CA GLY A 21 -15.01 -23.76 51.98
C GLY A 21 -14.30 -22.52 52.49
N GLU A 22 -14.96 -21.76 53.38
CA GLU A 22 -14.35 -20.64 54.12
C GLU A 22 -13.45 -21.17 55.26
N LYS A 23 -12.16 -20.83 55.23
CA LYS A 23 -11.27 -20.83 56.40
C LYS A 23 -10.37 -19.62 56.31
N GLU A 24 -10.02 -18.99 57.43
CA GLU A 24 -9.12 -17.82 57.54
C GLU A 24 -7.90 -17.99 56.65
N ARG A 25 -7.81 -17.15 55.59
CA ARG A 25 -6.76 -17.23 54.59
C ARG A 25 -5.64 -16.27 54.95
N LYS A 26 -4.44 -16.78 55.24
CA LYS A 26 -3.23 -15.98 55.12
C LYS A 26 -2.98 -15.79 53.63
N HIS A 27 -3.19 -14.59 53.11
CA HIS A 27 -2.75 -14.18 51.78
C HIS A 27 -1.20 -14.22 51.77
N LEU A 28 -0.62 -15.18 51.08
CA LEU A 28 0.76 -15.14 50.66
C LEU A 28 0.75 -14.80 49.17
N ASP A 29 1.23 -13.60 48.83
CA ASP A 29 1.45 -13.23 47.46
C ASP A 29 2.72 -13.95 46.97
N PHE A 30 2.58 -14.82 45.97
CA PHE A 30 3.70 -15.44 45.32
C PHE A 30 4.27 -14.47 44.29
N GLU A 31 5.59 -14.29 44.28
CA GLU A 31 6.28 -13.57 43.24
C GLU A 31 6.27 -14.40 41.95
N LEU A 32 5.74 -13.83 40.86
CA LEU A 32 5.68 -14.47 39.56
C LEU A 32 6.88 -14.09 38.71
N ASN A 33 7.54 -15.07 38.15
CA ASN A 33 8.48 -14.85 37.07
C ASN A 33 7.70 -14.46 35.84
N LYS A 34 8.16 -13.41 35.16
CA LYS A 34 7.50 -12.89 33.95
C LYS A 34 8.49 -12.87 32.81
N THR A 35 8.04 -13.25 31.64
CA THR A 35 8.74 -13.01 30.38
C THR A 35 8.07 -11.85 29.66
N SER A 36 8.86 -11.10 28.90
CA SER A 36 8.36 -9.95 28.14
C SER A 36 8.78 -10.08 26.69
N LEU A 37 7.82 -9.95 25.81
CA LEU A 37 7.99 -10.01 24.35
C LEU A 37 7.61 -8.64 23.77
N PRO A 38 8.57 -7.89 23.19
CA PRO A 38 8.26 -6.68 22.46
C PRO A 38 7.63 -7.04 21.12
N TYR A 39 6.58 -6.33 20.74
CA TYR A 39 5.88 -6.51 19.46
C TYR A 39 5.17 -5.22 19.05
N HIS A 40 4.68 -5.17 17.81
CA HIS A 40 3.85 -4.08 17.31
C HIS A 40 2.41 -4.55 17.23
N ARG A 41 1.55 -3.98 18.06
CA ARG A 41 0.14 -4.28 18.03
C ARG A 41 -0.55 -3.48 16.94
N LEU A 42 -1.20 -4.16 15.99
CA LEU A 42 -2.07 -3.50 15.03
C LEU A 42 -3.29 -2.93 15.76
N MET A 43 -3.37 -1.62 15.84
CA MET A 43 -4.46 -0.90 16.49
C MET A 43 -5.64 -0.72 15.56
N PHE A 44 -5.34 -0.46 14.29
CA PHE A 44 -6.34 -0.08 13.33
C PHE A 44 -5.85 -0.33 11.90
N HIS A 45 -6.72 -0.87 11.07
CA HIS A 45 -6.53 -1.02 9.64
C HIS A 45 -7.79 -0.58 8.90
N THR A 46 -7.65 0.29 7.92
CA THR A 46 -8.77 0.73 7.09
C THR A 46 -8.30 1.25 5.74
N THR A 47 -9.22 1.27 4.80
CA THR A 47 -9.07 2.00 3.54
C THR A 47 -10.16 3.04 3.43
N VAL A 48 -9.76 4.30 3.35
CA VAL A 48 -10.68 5.42 3.21
C VAL A 48 -10.64 5.98 1.81
N SER A 49 -11.81 6.18 1.21
CA SER A 49 -11.95 6.84 -0.10
C SER A 49 -12.28 8.31 0.10
N ARG A 50 -11.66 9.17 -0.71
CA ARG A 50 -11.86 10.62 -0.71
C ARG A 50 -11.94 11.13 -2.13
N GLU A 51 -12.50 12.33 -2.29
CA GLU A 51 -12.58 13.03 -3.56
C GLU A 51 -12.12 14.48 -3.36
N GLU A 52 -11.23 14.92 -4.23
CA GLU A 52 -10.84 16.32 -4.36
C GLU A 52 -11.22 16.85 -5.72
N SER A 53 -11.56 18.12 -5.79
CA SER A 53 -11.91 18.76 -7.05
C SER A 53 -11.38 20.19 -7.13
N VAL A 54 -11.01 20.60 -8.34
CA VAL A 54 -10.54 21.96 -8.62
C VAL A 54 -11.09 22.45 -9.94
N GLU A 55 -11.50 23.71 -9.96
CA GLU A 55 -11.74 24.45 -11.20
C GLU A 55 -10.46 25.13 -11.64
N MET A 56 -10.09 24.92 -12.92
CA MET A 56 -8.88 25.49 -13.50
C MET A 56 -9.23 26.29 -14.74
N ILE A 57 -8.47 27.36 -14.96
CA ILE A 57 -8.51 28.13 -16.20
C ILE A 57 -7.31 27.69 -17.05
N VAL A 58 -7.56 27.40 -18.32
CA VAL A 58 -6.49 27.10 -19.28
C VAL A 58 -5.60 28.35 -19.43
N PRO A 59 -4.28 28.25 -19.19
CA PRO A 59 -3.36 29.38 -19.32
C PRO A 59 -3.40 29.99 -20.73
N ASP A 60 -3.16 31.28 -20.85
CA ASP A 60 -3.15 31.98 -22.15
C ASP A 60 -2.10 31.47 -23.12
N SER A 61 -1.05 30.83 -22.61
CA SER A 61 -0.02 30.15 -23.42
C SER A 61 -0.49 28.83 -24.04
N CYS A 62 -1.62 28.28 -23.59
CA CYS A 62 -2.19 27.04 -24.07
C CYS A 62 -3.39 27.32 -24.99
N PRO A 63 -3.59 26.54 -26.07
CA PRO A 63 -4.73 26.68 -26.95
C PRO A 63 -6.04 26.29 -26.26
N ASP A 64 -7.16 26.75 -26.79
CA ASP A 64 -8.50 26.40 -26.34
C ASP A 64 -8.75 24.91 -26.48
N ILE A 65 -9.55 24.35 -25.58
CA ILE A 65 -9.94 22.95 -25.57
C ILE A 65 -11.07 22.70 -26.56
N ALA A 66 -10.84 21.83 -27.54
CA ALA A 66 -11.89 21.27 -28.38
C ALA A 66 -12.46 19.99 -27.75
N HIS A 67 -11.62 19.01 -27.43
CA HIS A 67 -12.02 17.72 -26.87
C HIS A 67 -11.06 17.28 -25.77
N LEU A 68 -11.62 16.81 -24.65
CA LEU A 68 -10.85 16.14 -23.57
C LEU A 68 -10.66 14.68 -23.96
N LEU A 69 -9.44 14.16 -23.80
CA LEU A 69 -9.13 12.77 -24.15
C LEU A 69 -8.93 11.90 -22.90
N ASP A 70 -8.06 12.32 -21.98
CA ASP A 70 -7.74 11.54 -20.78
C ASP A 70 -7.27 12.46 -19.65
N THR A 71 -7.41 11.97 -18.42
CA THR A 71 -6.87 12.63 -17.23
C THR A 71 -6.17 11.59 -16.39
N SER A 72 -4.87 11.77 -16.20
CA SER A 72 -4.05 10.96 -15.31
C SER A 72 -3.70 11.73 -14.06
N ALA A 73 -3.58 11.03 -12.92
CA ALA A 73 -3.14 11.63 -11.66
C ALA A 73 -2.38 10.62 -10.79
N ILE A 74 -1.48 11.15 -9.96
CA ILE A 74 -0.83 10.45 -8.86
C ILE A 74 -1.13 11.19 -7.57
N CYS A 75 -1.26 10.46 -6.47
CA CYS A 75 -1.51 11.01 -5.14
C CYS A 75 -0.27 10.82 -4.28
N CYS A 76 0.38 11.90 -3.91
CA CYS A 76 1.65 11.94 -3.19
C CYS A 76 1.38 12.34 -1.74
N LEU A 77 1.80 11.53 -0.79
CA LEU A 77 1.64 11.78 0.64
C LEU A 77 2.88 12.54 1.16
N ASP A 78 2.68 13.78 1.62
CA ASP A 78 3.76 14.61 2.17
C ASP A 78 3.94 14.37 3.68
N THR A 79 2.83 14.24 4.43
CA THR A 79 2.86 14.05 5.89
C THR A 79 1.85 13.00 6.34
N LYS A 80 2.23 12.27 7.39
CA LYS A 80 1.39 11.30 8.10
C LYS A 80 1.75 11.34 9.59
N GLU A 81 0.78 11.60 10.43
CA GLU A 81 0.99 11.78 11.86
C GLU A 81 -0.10 11.09 12.66
N ALA A 82 0.30 10.31 13.68
CA ALA A 82 -0.61 9.86 14.73
C ALA A 82 -0.76 10.97 15.77
N LEU A 83 -1.98 11.33 16.05
CA LEU A 83 -2.36 12.27 17.12
C LEU A 83 -3.23 11.52 18.14
N GLU A 84 -3.75 12.21 19.16
CA GLU A 84 -4.67 11.60 20.10
C GLU A 84 -6.00 11.30 19.40
N ASP A 85 -6.39 10.02 19.37
CA ASP A 85 -7.61 9.48 18.76
C ASP A 85 -7.80 9.81 17.27
N THR A 86 -6.73 10.17 16.56
CA THR A 86 -6.83 10.46 15.12
C THR A 86 -5.50 10.27 14.40
N VAL A 87 -5.58 10.00 13.09
CA VAL A 87 -4.45 10.09 12.19
C VAL A 87 -4.68 11.23 11.22
N SER A 88 -3.72 12.12 11.11
CA SER A 88 -3.71 13.24 10.15
C SER A 88 -2.80 12.93 8.98
N LEU A 89 -3.31 13.09 7.77
CA LEU A 89 -2.61 12.86 6.52
C LEU A 89 -2.76 14.11 5.65
N ALA A 90 -1.67 14.54 5.02
CA ALA A 90 -1.73 15.61 4.03
C ALA A 90 -0.77 15.34 2.89
N GLY A 91 -1.09 15.85 1.71
CA GLY A 91 -0.29 15.65 0.54
C GLY A 91 -0.83 16.39 -0.67
N ARG A 92 -0.32 16.02 -1.84
CA ARG A 92 -0.67 16.64 -3.11
C ARG A 92 -1.01 15.60 -4.16
N ILE A 93 -1.94 15.97 -5.02
CA ILE A 93 -2.32 15.23 -6.21
C ILE A 93 -1.75 15.97 -7.40
N TYR A 94 -0.90 15.30 -8.17
CA TYR A 94 -0.37 15.81 -9.42
C TYR A 94 -1.01 15.05 -10.57
N GLY A 95 -1.40 15.77 -11.62
CA GLY A 95 -2.04 15.16 -12.77
C GLY A 95 -1.72 15.87 -14.08
N ARG A 96 -2.17 15.25 -15.16
CA ARG A 96 -2.12 15.77 -16.51
C ARG A 96 -3.44 15.53 -17.21
N ILE A 97 -3.94 16.56 -17.87
CA ILE A 97 -5.10 16.50 -18.74
C ILE A 97 -4.59 16.48 -20.18
N LEU A 98 -4.94 15.45 -20.94
CA LEU A 98 -4.69 15.40 -22.38
C LEU A 98 -5.94 15.86 -23.13
N TYR A 99 -5.76 16.78 -24.07
CA TYR A 99 -6.86 17.34 -24.86
C TYR A 99 -6.44 17.69 -26.29
N LEU A 100 -7.40 17.76 -27.18
CA LEU A 100 -7.21 18.30 -28.52
C LEU A 100 -7.47 19.79 -28.53
N ALA A 101 -6.57 20.52 -29.16
CA ALA A 101 -6.67 21.97 -29.33
C ALA A 101 -7.72 22.35 -30.35
N ASP A 102 -8.50 23.42 -30.10
CA ASP A 102 -9.47 23.94 -31.05
C ASP A 102 -8.78 24.50 -32.29
N GLY A 103 -9.30 24.13 -33.46
CA GLY A 103 -8.83 24.61 -34.76
C GLY A 103 -7.57 23.93 -35.32
N SER A 104 -6.85 23.10 -34.54
CA SER A 104 -5.65 22.40 -35.02
C SER A 104 -5.65 20.91 -34.79
N ASP A 105 -6.54 20.40 -33.94
CA ASP A 105 -6.59 19.01 -33.48
C ASP A 105 -5.23 18.51 -32.85
N ALA A 106 -4.36 19.43 -32.51
CA ALA A 106 -3.08 19.08 -31.88
C ALA A 106 -3.30 18.53 -30.46
N LEU A 107 -2.61 17.43 -30.13
CA LEU A 107 -2.63 16.86 -28.79
C LEU A 107 -1.87 17.78 -27.83
N CYS A 108 -2.52 18.27 -26.80
CA CYS A 108 -1.98 19.18 -25.80
C CYS A 108 -2.09 18.58 -24.40
N SER A 109 -1.25 19.07 -23.49
CA SER A 109 -1.20 18.65 -22.10
C SER A 109 -1.34 19.84 -21.16
N LEU A 110 -2.17 19.70 -20.11
CA LEU A 110 -2.34 20.71 -19.08
C LEU A 110 -2.00 20.09 -17.71
N PRO A 111 -1.04 20.66 -16.94
CA PRO A 111 -0.72 20.15 -15.60
C PRO A 111 -1.83 20.51 -14.61
N VAL A 112 -2.06 19.62 -13.66
CA VAL A 112 -3.01 19.76 -12.55
C VAL A 112 -2.27 19.54 -11.24
N ALA A 113 -2.55 20.36 -10.24
CA ALA A 113 -2.10 20.16 -8.88
C ALA A 113 -3.23 20.50 -7.89
N LEU A 114 -3.46 19.62 -6.92
CA LEU A 114 -4.43 19.81 -5.84
C LEU A 114 -3.77 19.40 -4.52
N ASP A 115 -4.00 20.18 -3.49
CA ASP A 115 -3.65 19.75 -2.13
C ASP A 115 -4.80 18.93 -1.54
N PHE A 116 -4.49 17.94 -0.72
CA PHE A 116 -5.47 17.19 0.03
C PHE A 116 -5.09 17.08 1.52
N GLN A 117 -6.12 16.97 2.35
CA GLN A 117 -6.00 16.66 3.77
C GLN A 117 -7.02 15.59 4.12
N CYS A 118 -6.60 14.58 4.86
CA CYS A 118 -7.45 13.49 5.30
C CYS A 118 -7.23 13.19 6.77
N GLY A 119 -8.27 13.34 7.59
CA GLY A 119 -8.30 12.91 8.98
C GLY A 119 -9.05 11.57 9.10
N VAL A 120 -8.52 10.65 9.90
CA VAL A 120 -9.18 9.39 10.25
C VAL A 120 -9.23 9.28 11.76
N ASN A 121 -10.43 9.32 12.33
CA ASN A 121 -10.65 9.24 13.78
C ASN A 121 -10.79 7.79 14.20
N GLN A 122 -10.05 7.42 15.24
CA GLN A 122 -10.11 6.10 15.84
C GLN A 122 -9.66 6.19 17.30
N ASP A 123 -10.53 5.83 18.22
CA ASP A 123 -10.24 5.85 19.66
C ASP A 123 -9.04 4.98 20.00
N GLY A 124 -8.19 5.48 20.89
CA GLY A 124 -7.02 4.77 21.40
C GLY A 124 -5.75 4.92 20.56
N ILE A 125 -5.76 5.68 19.48
CA ILE A 125 -4.53 6.08 18.79
C ILE A 125 -3.78 7.09 19.66
N LEU A 126 -2.47 6.89 19.77
CA LEU A 126 -1.55 7.75 20.52
C LEU A 126 -0.46 8.31 19.59
N PRO A 127 0.14 9.46 19.92
CA PRO A 127 1.26 10.01 19.15
C PRO A 127 2.49 9.08 19.03
N SER A 128 2.59 8.07 19.89
CA SER A 128 3.64 7.04 19.83
C SER A 128 3.35 5.93 18.81
N CYS A 129 2.16 5.91 18.22
CA CYS A 129 1.81 4.92 17.20
C CYS A 129 2.57 5.20 15.90
N GLN A 130 2.97 4.14 15.25
CA GLN A 130 3.58 4.18 13.92
C GLN A 130 2.50 4.05 12.86
N VAL A 131 2.52 4.95 11.88
CA VAL A 131 1.52 5.03 10.82
C VAL A 131 2.12 4.57 9.49
N ILE A 132 1.57 3.53 8.89
CA ILE A 132 1.78 3.19 7.49
C ILE A 132 0.58 3.69 6.70
N ALA A 133 0.84 4.53 5.70
CA ALA A 133 -0.19 5.04 4.82
C ALA A 133 0.28 4.98 3.36
N LEU A 134 -0.56 4.42 2.51
CA LEU A 134 -0.33 4.30 1.07
C LEU A 134 -1.51 4.89 0.33
N THR A 135 -1.23 5.70 -0.67
CA THR A 135 -2.24 6.38 -1.48
C THR A 135 -2.38 5.72 -2.85
N ARG A 136 -3.59 5.73 -3.38
CA ARG A 136 -3.90 5.23 -4.72
C ARG A 136 -4.98 6.06 -5.36
N VAL A 137 -4.74 6.55 -6.57
CA VAL A 137 -5.80 7.18 -7.38
C VAL A 137 -6.73 6.10 -7.93
N ARG A 138 -8.04 6.29 -7.75
CA ARG A 138 -9.10 5.44 -8.28
C ARG A 138 -9.59 5.94 -9.62
N THR A 139 -10.00 7.19 -9.65
CA THR A 139 -10.45 7.86 -10.87
C THR A 139 -9.88 9.28 -10.92
N ALA A 140 -9.57 9.74 -12.12
CA ALA A 140 -9.29 11.13 -12.40
C ALA A 140 -10.10 11.51 -13.63
N GLU A 141 -10.96 12.50 -13.49
CA GLU A 141 -11.89 12.92 -14.53
C GLU A 141 -11.82 14.43 -14.70
N THR A 142 -11.89 14.88 -15.94
CA THR A 142 -12.00 16.30 -16.28
C THR A 142 -13.27 16.55 -17.09
N LYS A 143 -13.98 17.61 -16.73
CA LYS A 143 -15.12 18.11 -17.48
C LYS A 143 -14.87 19.53 -17.96
N ALA A 144 -15.04 19.79 -19.25
CA ALA A 144 -15.00 21.13 -19.78
C ALA A 144 -16.25 21.91 -19.34
N VAL A 145 -16.04 23.05 -18.71
CA VAL A 145 -17.09 24.02 -18.42
C VAL A 145 -17.28 24.92 -19.64
N ASN A 146 -16.17 25.28 -20.28
CA ASN A 146 -16.10 25.91 -21.61
C ASN A 146 -14.70 25.63 -22.19
N SER A 147 -14.35 26.20 -23.36
CA SER A 147 -13.07 25.97 -24.03
C SER A 147 -11.83 26.41 -23.20
N ARG A 148 -12.01 27.27 -22.19
CA ARG A 148 -10.94 27.83 -21.36
C ARG A 148 -11.07 27.47 -19.87
N LYS A 149 -12.09 26.72 -19.47
CA LYS A 149 -12.33 26.37 -18.08
C LYS A 149 -12.70 24.91 -17.93
N VAL A 150 -12.02 24.24 -17.02
CA VAL A 150 -12.24 22.83 -16.70
C VAL A 150 -12.49 22.62 -15.21
N LEU A 151 -13.27 21.59 -14.89
CA LEU A 151 -13.45 21.05 -13.55
C LEU A 151 -12.77 19.68 -13.53
N VAL A 152 -11.77 19.55 -12.69
CA VAL A 152 -11.05 18.27 -12.44
C VAL A 152 -11.54 17.68 -11.14
N ARG A 153 -11.81 16.37 -11.15
CA ARG A 153 -12.16 15.57 -9.98
C ARG A 153 -11.22 14.38 -9.89
N VAL A 154 -10.67 14.14 -8.72
CA VAL A 154 -9.82 12.99 -8.45
C VAL A 154 -10.35 12.25 -7.24
N GLN A 155 -10.71 10.99 -7.43
CA GLN A 155 -11.03 10.07 -6.36
C GLN A 155 -9.79 9.25 -6.03
N TYR A 156 -9.44 9.21 -4.76
CA TYR A 156 -8.29 8.47 -4.27
C TYR A 156 -8.63 7.68 -3.01
N GLU A 157 -7.84 6.69 -2.75
CA GLU A 157 -7.90 5.89 -1.53
C GLU A 157 -6.61 6.03 -0.75
N VAL A 158 -6.78 5.99 0.57
CA VAL A 158 -5.67 5.85 1.50
C VAL A 158 -5.86 4.55 2.27
N SER A 159 -4.94 3.62 2.07
CA SER A 159 -4.80 2.43 2.91
C SER A 159 -3.97 2.79 4.13
N LEU A 160 -4.54 2.60 5.31
CA LEU A 160 -3.99 3.04 6.57
C LEU A 160 -3.85 1.85 7.52
N ARG A 161 -2.64 1.66 8.06
CA ARG A 161 -2.34 0.71 9.14
C ARG A 161 -1.63 1.45 10.27
N VAL A 162 -2.12 1.28 11.48
CA VAL A 162 -1.57 1.96 12.67
C VAL A 162 -1.11 0.92 13.66
N TYR A 163 0.16 0.98 14.02
CA TYR A 163 0.82 0.07 14.94
C TYR A 163 1.25 0.79 16.20
N GLN A 164 0.98 0.18 17.34
CA GLN A 164 1.51 0.62 18.63
C GLN A 164 2.63 -0.33 19.06
N PRO A 165 3.85 0.17 19.30
CA PRO A 165 4.86 -0.60 20.03
C PRO A 165 4.33 -0.99 21.40
N ASP A 166 4.34 -2.27 21.72
CA ASP A 166 3.76 -2.84 22.93
C ASP A 166 4.69 -3.91 23.52
N LEU A 167 4.49 -4.25 24.78
CA LEU A 167 5.26 -5.23 25.52
C LEU A 167 4.31 -6.27 26.11
N LEU A 168 4.24 -7.44 25.49
CA LEU A 168 3.48 -8.55 26.03
C LEU A 168 4.22 -9.13 27.24
N THR A 169 3.70 -8.92 28.44
CA THR A 169 4.27 -9.44 29.68
C THR A 169 3.41 -10.59 30.20
N ILE A 170 4.00 -11.78 30.30
CA ILE A 170 3.31 -13.01 30.65
C ILE A 170 3.96 -13.70 31.84
N PRO A 171 3.17 -14.18 32.83
CA PRO A 171 3.69 -15.04 33.88
C PRO A 171 4.19 -16.36 33.27
N CYS A 172 5.47 -16.65 33.47
CA CYS A 172 6.12 -17.86 32.95
C CYS A 172 6.60 -18.81 34.08
N GLY A 173 6.25 -18.52 35.32
CA GLY A 173 6.58 -19.37 36.45
C GLY A 173 6.33 -18.68 37.78
N VAL A 174 6.55 -19.41 38.87
CA VAL A 174 6.54 -18.91 40.25
C VAL A 174 8.00 -18.80 40.70
N ALA A 175 8.38 -17.66 41.26
CA ALA A 175 9.68 -17.51 41.86
C ALA A 175 9.82 -18.51 43.03
N GLN A 176 10.97 -19.15 43.16
CA GLN A 176 11.19 -20.28 44.06
C GLN A 176 10.61 -20.05 45.46
N GLY A 177 9.51 -20.72 45.74
CA GLY A 177 8.95 -20.88 47.08
C GLY A 177 8.98 -22.37 47.45
N ASP A 178 9.42 -22.72 48.68
CA ASP A 178 9.42 -24.10 49.15
C ASP A 178 8.04 -24.74 49.09
N GLY A 179 7.85 -25.75 48.22
CA GLY A 179 6.66 -26.57 48.16
C GLY A 179 5.55 -26.04 47.23
N VAL A 180 5.88 -25.25 46.21
CA VAL A 180 4.98 -24.90 45.10
C VAL A 180 5.38 -25.71 43.87
N GLU A 181 4.43 -26.47 43.38
CA GLU A 181 4.50 -27.16 42.08
C GLU A 181 3.81 -26.31 41.03
N GLN A 182 4.36 -26.28 39.82
CA GLN A 182 3.83 -25.45 38.72
C GLN A 182 3.65 -26.28 37.45
N ARG A 183 2.61 -25.94 36.69
CA ARG A 183 2.36 -26.46 35.36
C ARG A 183 2.59 -25.35 34.34
N LEU A 184 3.56 -25.59 33.47
CA LEU A 184 3.86 -24.68 32.36
C LEU A 184 3.25 -25.23 31.07
N GLU A 185 2.72 -24.36 30.24
CA GLU A 185 2.26 -24.66 28.89
C GLU A 185 2.98 -23.73 27.92
N SER A 186 3.22 -24.21 26.70
CA SER A 186 3.79 -23.41 25.61
C SER A 186 2.71 -23.07 24.63
N ALA A 187 2.67 -21.80 24.21
CA ALA A 187 1.81 -21.31 23.14
C ALA A 187 2.67 -20.63 22.08
N GLU A 188 2.28 -20.78 20.83
CA GLU A 188 2.92 -20.09 19.73
C GLU A 188 2.01 -18.95 19.26
N GLY A 189 2.61 -17.82 18.92
CA GLY A 189 1.92 -16.68 18.33
C GLY A 189 2.72 -16.10 17.17
N TYR A 190 2.03 -15.52 16.19
CA TYR A 190 2.60 -14.89 15.01
C TYR A 190 2.54 -13.37 15.17
N PHE A 191 3.64 -12.79 15.64
CA PHE A 191 3.69 -11.38 16.04
C PHE A 191 4.36 -10.50 14.99
N VAL A 192 3.90 -9.26 14.88
CA VAL A 192 4.60 -8.21 14.16
C VAL A 192 5.76 -7.74 15.06
N VAL A 193 6.99 -8.04 14.68
CA VAL A 193 8.18 -7.71 15.48
C VAL A 193 8.85 -6.43 15.03
N ALA A 194 8.67 -6.03 13.75
CA ALA A 194 9.16 -4.76 13.25
C ALA A 194 8.25 -4.23 12.15
N VAL A 195 8.16 -2.90 12.06
CA VAL A 195 7.42 -2.16 11.03
C VAL A 195 8.38 -1.12 10.42
N PRO A 196 9.44 -1.54 9.71
CA PRO A 196 10.40 -0.62 9.15
C PRO A 196 9.81 0.16 7.98
N GLU A 197 10.22 1.42 7.87
CA GLU A 197 9.87 2.30 6.76
C GLU A 197 11.08 3.13 6.32
N LYS A 198 11.09 3.52 5.07
CA LYS A 198 12.14 4.34 4.49
C LYS A 198 11.63 5.17 3.33
N GLN A 199 11.92 6.46 3.37
CA GLN A 199 11.81 7.35 2.24
C GLN A 199 13.18 7.50 1.59
N PHE A 200 13.25 7.43 0.27
CA PHE A 200 14.49 7.55 -0.47
C PHE A 200 14.27 8.19 -1.84
N GLN A 201 15.30 8.85 -2.31
CA GLN A 201 15.34 9.51 -3.62
C GLN A 201 16.45 8.90 -4.45
N PHE A 202 16.25 8.83 -5.75
CA PHE A 202 17.32 8.56 -6.70
C PHE A 202 17.09 9.31 -8.00
N GLN A 203 18.20 9.60 -8.67
CA GLN A 203 18.26 10.30 -9.95
C GLN A 203 18.69 9.33 -11.02
N ASP A 204 18.12 9.47 -12.20
CA ASP A 204 18.52 8.74 -13.40
C ASP A 204 18.23 9.60 -14.64
N ASP A 205 18.66 9.16 -15.81
CA ASP A 205 18.44 9.83 -17.09
C ASP A 205 17.51 9.02 -17.99
N LEU A 206 16.40 9.62 -18.40
CA LEU A 206 15.52 9.06 -19.41
C LEU A 206 16.10 9.31 -20.81
N THR A 207 16.94 8.37 -21.26
CA THR A 207 17.64 8.50 -22.55
C THR A 207 16.90 7.72 -23.63
N LEU A 208 16.51 8.42 -24.71
CA LEU A 208 15.84 7.83 -25.87
C LEU A 208 16.73 6.81 -26.57
N SER A 209 16.15 5.66 -26.94
CA SER A 209 16.84 4.65 -27.74
C SER A 209 17.19 5.17 -29.14
N GLY A 210 18.22 4.60 -29.75
CA GLY A 210 18.67 5.01 -31.08
C GLY A 210 17.54 4.89 -32.12
N GLY A 211 17.33 5.94 -32.92
CA GLY A 211 16.33 5.99 -33.93
C GLY A 211 15.00 6.66 -33.56
N GLN A 212 14.76 6.94 -32.29
CA GLN A 212 13.61 7.76 -31.87
C GLN A 212 13.93 9.25 -32.11
N PRO A 213 12.97 10.06 -32.61
CA PRO A 213 13.13 11.51 -32.73
C PRO A 213 13.35 12.19 -31.38
N ALA A 214 14.07 13.33 -31.40
CA ALA A 214 14.34 14.11 -30.18
C ALA A 214 13.05 14.66 -29.55
N ILE A 215 13.06 14.78 -28.21
CA ILE A 215 11.97 15.31 -27.41
C ILE A 215 11.82 16.81 -27.65
N GLY A 216 10.64 17.26 -28.07
CA GLY A 216 10.26 18.66 -28.08
C GLY A 216 9.49 19.05 -26.82
N GLU A 217 8.51 18.23 -26.44
CA GLU A 217 7.66 18.46 -25.27
C GLU A 217 7.23 17.15 -24.62
N VAL A 218 7.29 17.03 -23.30
CA VAL A 218 6.72 15.89 -22.56
C VAL A 218 5.26 16.16 -22.27
N LEU A 219 4.38 15.37 -22.88
CA LEU A 219 2.93 15.50 -22.74
C LEU A 219 2.41 14.79 -21.48
N ARG A 220 2.88 13.56 -21.22
CA ARG A 220 2.47 12.76 -20.06
C ARG A 220 3.57 11.81 -19.64
N MET A 221 3.67 11.58 -18.34
CA MET A 221 4.44 10.47 -17.78
C MET A 221 3.55 9.59 -16.92
N GLN A 222 3.76 8.29 -17.05
CA GLN A 222 3.17 7.26 -16.20
C GLN A 222 4.32 6.46 -15.60
N SER A 223 4.20 6.12 -14.33
CA SER A 223 5.21 5.34 -13.63
C SER A 223 4.55 4.28 -12.76
N ASP A 224 5.14 3.10 -12.76
CA ASP A 224 4.77 1.99 -11.92
C ASP A 224 5.99 1.46 -11.17
N VAL A 225 5.82 1.19 -9.88
CA VAL A 225 6.93 0.78 -9.00
C VAL A 225 6.72 -0.67 -8.62
N THR A 226 7.75 -1.49 -8.86
CA THR A 226 7.72 -2.91 -8.54
C THR A 226 8.91 -3.28 -7.67
N CYS A 227 8.67 -3.95 -6.54
CA CYS A 227 9.71 -4.64 -5.77
C CYS A 227 9.86 -6.06 -6.34
N THR A 228 11.03 -6.35 -6.92
CA THR A 228 11.28 -7.64 -7.60
C THR A 228 11.93 -8.66 -6.69
N GLU A 229 12.74 -8.23 -5.73
CA GLU A 229 13.43 -9.09 -4.79
C GLU A 229 13.55 -8.40 -3.42
N ALA A 230 13.29 -9.15 -2.36
CA ALA A 230 13.57 -8.70 -0.99
C ALA A 230 14.07 -9.87 -0.14
N LYS A 231 15.01 -9.58 0.78
CA LYS A 231 15.63 -10.56 1.69
C LYS A 231 15.90 -9.93 3.05
N LEU A 232 15.66 -10.69 4.09
CA LEU A 232 16.06 -10.34 5.46
C LEU A 232 17.41 -10.96 5.77
N ILE A 233 18.43 -10.15 6.09
CA ILE A 233 19.81 -10.59 6.32
C ILE A 233 20.37 -9.77 7.49
N GLY A 234 20.72 -10.46 8.60
CA GLY A 234 21.38 -9.83 9.74
C GLY A 234 20.60 -8.65 10.34
N GLY A 235 19.27 -8.78 10.49
CA GLY A 235 18.41 -7.71 11.00
C GLY A 235 18.22 -6.53 10.05
N LYS A 236 18.49 -6.73 8.74
CA LYS A 236 18.28 -5.74 7.69
C LYS A 236 17.46 -6.32 6.57
N LEU A 237 16.46 -5.57 6.14
CA LEU A 237 15.66 -5.88 4.96
C LEU A 237 16.29 -5.22 3.74
N VAL A 238 16.93 -6.04 2.90
CA VAL A 238 17.53 -5.62 1.63
C VAL A 238 16.52 -5.87 0.54
N PHE A 239 16.20 -4.86 -0.26
CA PHE A 239 15.22 -4.98 -1.32
C PHE A 239 15.66 -4.26 -2.58
N LYS A 240 15.22 -4.78 -3.71
CA LYS A 240 15.47 -4.24 -5.06
C LYS A 240 14.19 -4.26 -5.86
N GLY A 241 14.16 -3.39 -6.82
CA GLY A 241 13.06 -3.32 -7.76
C GLY A 241 13.37 -2.41 -8.92
N GLU A 242 12.32 -2.04 -9.62
CA GLU A 242 12.39 -1.15 -10.77
C GLU A 242 11.20 -0.19 -10.78
N VAL A 243 11.44 0.99 -11.31
CA VAL A 243 10.41 1.94 -11.70
C VAL A 243 10.30 1.90 -13.21
N SER A 244 9.17 1.39 -13.70
CA SER A 244 8.84 1.45 -15.12
C SER A 244 8.23 2.81 -15.42
N VAL A 245 8.82 3.56 -16.33
CA VAL A 245 8.37 4.88 -16.74
C VAL A 245 7.98 4.85 -18.20
N ARG A 246 6.75 5.26 -18.50
CA ARG A 246 6.26 5.47 -19.88
C ARG A 246 6.05 6.95 -20.10
N MET A 247 6.73 7.50 -21.09
CA MET A 247 6.67 8.90 -21.48
C MET A 247 5.96 9.04 -22.81
N LEU A 248 4.86 9.79 -22.84
CA LEU A 248 4.22 10.29 -24.05
C LEU A 248 4.79 11.67 -24.33
N TYR A 249 5.39 11.87 -25.51
CA TYR A 249 6.02 13.11 -25.86
C TYR A 249 5.75 13.53 -27.29
N ARG A 250 5.84 14.82 -27.54
CA ARG A 250 5.88 15.38 -28.89
C ARG A 250 7.35 15.56 -29.28
N SER A 251 7.70 15.05 -30.46
CA SER A 251 9.05 15.23 -31.00
C SER A 251 9.26 16.65 -31.54
N VAL A 252 10.51 17.01 -31.82
CA VAL A 252 10.84 18.25 -32.53
C VAL A 252 10.29 18.30 -33.95
N GLU A 253 9.87 17.16 -34.52
CA GLU A 253 9.25 17.01 -35.84
C GLU A 253 7.69 17.03 -35.74
N GLU A 254 7.13 17.35 -34.56
CA GLU A 254 5.70 17.41 -34.24
C GLU A 254 4.99 16.04 -34.17
N ASP A 255 5.73 14.91 -34.25
CA ASP A 255 5.15 13.59 -34.10
C ASP A 255 4.86 13.29 -32.62
N VAL A 256 3.75 12.64 -32.33
CA VAL A 256 3.40 12.15 -30.99
C VAL A 256 3.88 10.71 -30.85
N LEU A 257 4.73 10.47 -29.88
CA LEU A 257 5.46 9.20 -29.68
C LEU A 257 5.48 8.81 -28.22
N THR A 258 5.78 7.53 -27.97
CA THR A 258 6.01 6.99 -26.63
C THR A 258 7.42 6.42 -26.49
N ALA A 259 7.95 6.53 -25.29
CA ALA A 259 9.20 5.89 -24.88
C ALA A 259 9.02 5.22 -23.52
N ASP A 260 9.53 4.00 -23.41
CA ASP A 260 9.49 3.20 -22.19
C ASP A 260 10.90 3.11 -21.57
N PHE A 261 10.98 3.29 -20.26
CA PHE A 261 12.22 3.23 -19.49
C PHE A 261 12.04 2.33 -18.28
N VAL A 262 13.12 1.68 -17.86
CA VAL A 262 13.15 0.86 -16.65
C VAL A 262 14.32 1.33 -15.80
N LEU A 263 14.02 1.84 -14.62
CA LEU A 263 14.97 2.45 -13.70
C LEU A 263 15.13 1.54 -12.48
N PRO A 264 16.24 0.81 -12.34
CA PRO A 264 16.45 -0.11 -11.23
C PRO A 264 16.81 0.63 -9.94
N TYR A 265 16.29 0.16 -8.81
CA TYR A 265 16.69 0.63 -7.49
C TYR A 265 17.09 -0.51 -6.56
N SER A 266 17.93 -0.21 -5.56
CA SER A 266 18.29 -1.13 -4.48
C SER A 266 18.43 -0.36 -3.18
N GLN A 267 17.79 -0.86 -2.10
CA GLN A 267 17.74 -0.19 -0.81
C GLN A 267 17.81 -1.16 0.36
N ILE A 268 18.05 -0.60 1.54
CA ILE A 268 18.12 -1.35 2.80
C ILE A 268 17.30 -0.59 3.85
N MET A 269 16.52 -1.32 4.64
CA MET A 269 15.82 -0.85 5.84
C MET A 269 16.29 -1.65 7.06
N ASP A 270 16.32 -1.02 8.24
CA ASP A 270 16.65 -1.69 9.49
C ASP A 270 15.42 -2.44 10.03
N ALA A 271 15.60 -3.71 10.38
CA ALA A 271 14.64 -4.60 11.02
C ALA A 271 15.35 -5.42 12.12
N ALA A 272 16.04 -4.71 13.01
CA ALA A 272 16.99 -5.29 13.95
C ALA A 272 16.36 -6.32 14.91
N GLU A 273 15.07 -6.20 15.20
CA GLU A 273 14.33 -7.11 16.08
C GLU A 273 13.94 -8.43 15.39
N ALA A 274 14.08 -8.49 14.05
CA ALA A 274 13.63 -9.63 13.28
C ALA A 274 14.69 -10.74 13.19
N ALA A 275 14.27 -11.99 13.38
CA ALA A 275 15.10 -13.16 13.12
C ALA A 275 15.27 -13.37 11.60
N GLU A 276 16.34 -14.05 11.19
CA GLU A 276 16.63 -14.29 9.75
C GLU A 276 15.55 -15.10 9.02
N ASN A 277 14.79 -15.91 9.75
CA ASN A 277 13.68 -16.70 9.24
C ASN A 277 12.32 -16.04 9.41
N ALA A 278 12.27 -14.77 9.82
CA ALA A 278 11.02 -14.04 9.93
C ALA A 278 10.39 -13.81 8.54
N ASP A 279 9.07 -13.89 8.51
CA ASP A 279 8.29 -13.52 7.34
C ASP A 279 8.20 -12.00 7.21
N PHE A 280 8.10 -11.52 5.99
CA PHE A 280 7.88 -10.08 5.77
C PHE A 280 7.01 -9.82 4.55
N GLN A 281 6.35 -8.69 4.59
CA GLN A 281 5.66 -8.10 3.45
C GLN A 281 6.21 -6.70 3.23
N ILE A 282 6.65 -6.41 2.02
CA ILE A 282 7.17 -5.11 1.63
C ILE A 282 6.29 -4.48 0.55
N GLU A 283 6.06 -3.20 0.69
CA GLU A 283 5.37 -2.35 -0.28
C GLU A 283 6.25 -1.15 -0.60
N VAL A 284 6.35 -0.82 -1.88
CA VAL A 284 7.08 0.36 -2.35
C VAL A 284 6.14 1.20 -3.19
N ALA A 285 6.05 2.48 -2.88
CA ALA A 285 5.18 3.43 -3.56
C ALA A 285 5.98 4.64 -4.04
N LEU A 286 5.52 5.23 -5.14
CA LEU A 286 6.04 6.49 -5.64
C LEU A 286 5.39 7.64 -4.85
N LEU A 287 6.23 8.54 -4.29
CA LEU A 287 5.78 9.78 -3.66
C LEU A 287 5.79 10.95 -4.63
N GLY A 288 6.63 10.91 -5.64
CA GLY A 288 6.71 11.98 -6.62
C GLY A 288 7.87 11.82 -7.58
N TRP A 289 7.86 12.66 -8.60
CA TRP A 289 8.96 12.79 -9.53
C TRP A 289 9.05 14.23 -10.06
N THR A 290 10.26 14.63 -10.43
CA THR A 290 10.53 15.88 -11.12
C THR A 290 11.42 15.63 -12.32
N LEU A 291 11.16 16.34 -13.42
CA LEU A 291 12.01 16.31 -14.60
C LEU A 291 12.96 17.50 -14.55
N GLY A 292 14.22 17.23 -14.89
CA GLY A 292 15.22 18.26 -15.14
C GLY A 292 15.06 18.92 -16.52
N GLU A 293 16.07 19.64 -16.94
CA GLU A 293 16.13 20.24 -18.27
C GLU A 293 16.57 19.20 -19.31
N LEU A 294 15.97 19.26 -20.49
CA LEU A 294 16.43 18.48 -21.65
C LEU A 294 17.89 18.78 -21.95
N ASP A 295 18.63 17.76 -22.32
CA ASP A 295 19.98 17.95 -22.85
C ASP A 295 19.97 18.72 -24.18
N TYR A 296 21.12 19.13 -24.64
CA TYR A 296 21.26 20.01 -25.81
C TYR A 296 20.76 19.38 -27.12
N ASP A 297 20.74 18.06 -27.24
CA ASP A 297 20.28 17.33 -28.43
C ASP A 297 18.84 16.81 -28.28
N GLY A 298 18.19 17.06 -27.14
CA GLY A 298 16.81 16.69 -26.86
C GLY A 298 16.61 15.19 -26.72
N ARG A 299 17.68 14.41 -26.41
CA ARG A 299 17.60 12.95 -26.37
C ARG A 299 17.60 12.38 -24.97
N SER A 300 17.94 13.17 -23.98
CA SER A 300 17.98 12.75 -22.59
C SER A 300 17.38 13.80 -21.67
N ILE A 301 16.61 13.37 -20.68
CA ILE A 301 16.04 14.23 -19.66
C ILE A 301 16.26 13.60 -18.29
N PRO A 302 16.91 14.33 -17.36
CA PRO A 302 17.08 13.83 -15.99
C PRO A 302 15.72 13.69 -15.27
N ILE A 303 15.60 12.65 -14.48
CA ILE A 303 14.47 12.45 -13.59
C ILE A 303 14.92 12.23 -12.16
N ASP A 304 14.30 12.96 -11.24
CA ASP A 304 14.39 12.73 -9.80
C ASP A 304 13.14 11.99 -9.34
N LEU A 305 13.32 10.83 -8.72
CA LEU A 305 12.26 9.99 -8.20
C LEU A 305 12.32 9.95 -6.68
N GLU A 306 11.18 10.16 -6.05
CA GLU A 306 11.00 10.04 -4.61
C GLU A 306 10.08 8.85 -4.31
N LEU A 307 10.59 7.89 -3.52
CA LEU A 307 9.89 6.65 -3.18
C LEU A 307 9.78 6.46 -1.67
N TYR A 308 8.72 5.78 -1.29
CA TYR A 308 8.47 5.33 0.07
C TYR A 308 8.40 3.80 0.08
N ALA A 309 9.18 3.17 0.95
CA ALA A 309 9.11 1.75 1.23
C ALA A 309 8.67 1.53 2.66
N CYS A 310 7.77 0.59 2.87
CA CYS A 310 7.38 0.11 4.19
C CYS A 310 7.29 -1.40 4.20
N ALA A 311 7.52 -2.00 5.36
CA ALA A 311 7.36 -3.44 5.52
C ALA A 311 6.75 -3.78 6.88
N GLU A 312 6.08 -4.91 6.92
CA GLU A 312 5.69 -5.60 8.14
C GLU A 312 6.54 -6.86 8.25
N VAL A 313 7.26 -6.98 9.35
CA VAL A 313 8.07 -8.16 9.64
C VAL A 313 7.41 -8.93 10.76
N ARG A 314 7.16 -10.21 10.53
CA ARG A 314 6.43 -11.08 11.44
C ARG A 314 7.21 -12.36 11.69
N GLN A 315 7.11 -12.85 12.91
CA GLN A 315 7.73 -14.14 13.26
C GLN A 315 6.87 -14.91 14.27
N VAL A 316 7.08 -16.22 14.25
CA VAL A 316 6.50 -17.11 15.26
C VAL A 316 7.32 -17.02 16.52
N GLU A 317 6.70 -16.63 17.63
CA GLU A 317 7.29 -16.64 18.96
C GLU A 317 6.64 -17.70 19.83
N THR A 318 7.46 -18.49 20.50
CA THR A 318 7.01 -19.47 21.49
C THR A 318 7.06 -18.86 22.87
N VAL A 319 5.92 -18.76 23.51
CA VAL A 319 5.78 -18.18 24.85
C VAL A 319 5.45 -19.26 25.84
N SER A 320 6.22 -19.33 26.93
CA SER A 320 5.93 -20.21 28.08
C SER A 320 4.96 -19.51 29.03
N LEU A 321 3.87 -20.18 29.37
CA LEU A 321 2.78 -19.67 30.19
C LEU A 321 2.71 -20.47 31.48
N LEU A 322 2.53 -19.79 32.63
CA LEU A 322 2.14 -20.45 33.88
C LEU A 322 0.66 -20.81 33.78
N ALA A 323 0.36 -22.09 33.52
CA ALA A 323 -1.01 -22.57 33.36
C ALA A 323 -1.67 -22.92 34.68
N ASP A 324 -0.90 -23.38 35.68
CA ASP A 324 -1.41 -23.72 37.00
C ASP A 324 -0.30 -23.75 38.05
N ALA A 325 -0.65 -23.53 39.29
CA ALA A 325 0.28 -23.67 40.43
C ALA A 325 -0.48 -24.21 41.65
N TYR A 326 0.12 -25.16 42.38
CA TYR A 326 -0.44 -25.66 43.62
C TYR A 326 0.62 -25.86 44.69
N SER A 327 0.21 -25.86 45.95
CA SER A 327 1.10 -26.17 47.08
C SER A 327 0.47 -27.20 47.98
N VAL A 328 1.28 -28.18 48.41
CA VAL A 328 0.85 -29.17 49.41
C VAL A 328 0.88 -28.65 50.84
N ARG A 329 1.52 -27.47 51.06
CA ARG A 329 1.71 -26.88 52.39
C ARG A 329 0.71 -25.78 52.71
N GLN A 330 0.10 -25.16 51.68
CA GLN A 330 -0.83 -24.06 51.84
C GLN A 330 -1.83 -24.02 50.68
N GLU A 331 -2.98 -23.44 50.93
CA GLU A 331 -4.00 -23.23 49.87
C GLU A 331 -3.55 -22.11 48.93
N VAL A 332 -3.53 -22.39 47.62
CA VAL A 332 -3.19 -21.43 46.56
C VAL A 332 -4.47 -21.10 45.83
N THR A 333 -4.78 -19.82 45.70
CA THR A 333 -5.84 -19.31 44.84
C THR A 333 -5.20 -18.62 43.63
N ALA A 334 -5.68 -18.92 42.42
CA ALA A 334 -5.18 -18.34 41.19
C ALA A 334 -6.30 -17.62 40.46
N ASP A 335 -6.00 -16.40 40.03
CA ASP A 335 -6.83 -15.65 39.07
C ASP A 335 -6.24 -15.86 37.67
N TYR A 336 -7.08 -16.30 36.72
CA TYR A 336 -6.65 -16.62 35.37
C TYR A 336 -6.98 -15.48 34.42
N THR A 337 -5.98 -15.03 33.68
CA THR A 337 -6.14 -14.07 32.59
C THR A 337 -6.03 -14.80 31.25
N PRO A 338 -7.06 -14.79 30.38
CA PRO A 338 -6.96 -15.38 29.06
C PRO A 338 -6.04 -14.56 28.15
N TYR A 339 -5.15 -15.22 27.44
CA TYR A 339 -4.32 -14.65 26.39
C TYR A 339 -4.77 -15.20 25.04
N THR A 340 -4.85 -14.34 24.04
CA THR A 340 -5.15 -14.72 22.65
C THR A 340 -3.95 -14.34 21.80
N PHE A 341 -3.41 -15.30 21.07
CA PHE A 341 -2.27 -15.07 20.18
C PHE A 341 -2.74 -15.15 18.72
N PRO A 342 -2.32 -14.21 17.87
CA PRO A 342 -2.57 -14.33 16.43
C PRO A 342 -1.79 -15.51 15.86
N GLN A 343 -2.39 -16.22 14.92
CA GLN A 343 -1.74 -17.31 14.20
C GLN A 343 -1.87 -17.06 12.71
N LEU A 344 -0.83 -17.39 11.93
CA LEU A 344 -0.91 -17.35 10.48
C LEU A 344 -1.74 -18.53 10.00
N ALA A 345 -2.92 -18.27 9.45
CA ALA A 345 -3.77 -19.30 8.88
C ALA A 345 -3.26 -19.75 7.51
N GLU A 346 -3.03 -18.79 6.62
CA GLU A 346 -2.57 -19.08 5.27
C GLU A 346 -1.96 -17.81 4.63
N ARG A 347 -0.97 -18.01 3.76
CA ARG A 347 -0.41 -16.96 2.91
C ARG A 347 -0.51 -17.38 1.46
N CYS A 348 -1.28 -16.67 0.68
CA CYS A 348 -1.46 -16.93 -0.74
C CYS A 348 -1.08 -15.70 -1.58
N VAL A 349 -0.27 -15.93 -2.61
CA VAL A 349 0.02 -14.93 -3.64
C VAL A 349 -0.42 -15.51 -4.97
N ARG A 350 -1.32 -14.83 -5.66
CA ARG A 350 -1.82 -15.27 -6.96
C ARG A 350 -1.62 -14.17 -7.99
N ARG A 351 -1.18 -14.58 -9.18
CA ARG A 351 -1.03 -13.68 -10.33
C ARG A 351 -2.04 -14.11 -11.38
N GLU A 352 -2.92 -13.19 -11.75
CA GLU A 352 -3.90 -13.41 -12.80
C GLU A 352 -3.56 -12.58 -14.04
N SER A 353 -3.92 -13.09 -15.20
CA SER A 353 -3.82 -12.37 -16.47
C SER A 353 -5.10 -12.55 -17.26
N LYS A 354 -5.62 -11.46 -17.81
CA LYS A 354 -6.81 -11.45 -18.66
C LYS A 354 -6.48 -10.78 -19.99
N ARG A 355 -6.95 -11.36 -21.09
CA ARG A 355 -6.87 -10.77 -22.41
C ARG A 355 -8.24 -10.25 -22.80
N GLU A 356 -8.28 -9.03 -23.28
CA GLU A 356 -9.47 -8.39 -23.81
C GLU A 356 -9.22 -7.92 -25.24
N LEU A 357 -10.25 -8.02 -26.08
CA LEU A 357 -10.26 -7.44 -27.42
C LEU A 357 -11.01 -6.12 -27.33
N LEU A 358 -10.33 -5.05 -27.72
CA LEU A 358 -10.96 -3.75 -27.92
C LEU A 358 -11.45 -3.68 -29.37
N GLU A 359 -12.76 -3.77 -29.54
CA GLU A 359 -13.39 -3.53 -30.83
C GLU A 359 -13.50 -2.02 -31.03
N THR A 360 -13.06 -1.55 -32.19
CA THR A 360 -13.10 -0.15 -32.59
C THR A 360 -14.00 -0.02 -33.84
N GLU A 361 -14.79 1.03 -33.90
CA GLU A 361 -15.63 1.30 -35.07
C GLU A 361 -14.80 1.62 -36.34
N GLU A 362 -13.59 2.17 -36.12
CA GLU A 362 -12.60 2.45 -37.14
C GLU A 362 -11.40 1.54 -36.95
N PRO A 363 -11.17 0.57 -37.86
CA PRO A 363 -10.09 -0.42 -37.69
C PRO A 363 -8.70 0.14 -37.98
N ASP A 364 -8.59 1.29 -38.63
CA ASP A 364 -7.32 1.88 -39.06
C ASP A 364 -6.81 2.84 -37.97
N GLY A 365 -5.56 2.68 -37.58
CA GLY A 365 -4.88 3.54 -36.61
C GLY A 365 -3.83 2.80 -35.82
N THR A 366 -2.88 3.56 -35.29
CA THR A 366 -1.78 3.07 -34.47
C THR A 366 -2.06 3.38 -33.00
N VAL A 367 -1.83 2.41 -32.12
CA VAL A 367 -1.88 2.62 -30.66
C VAL A 367 -0.67 3.47 -30.26
N LEU A 368 -0.94 4.66 -29.71
CA LEU A 368 0.07 5.56 -29.18
C LEU A 368 0.43 5.18 -27.75
N ASP A 369 -0.59 5.03 -26.91
CA ASP A 369 -0.36 4.81 -25.48
C ASP A 369 -1.48 3.97 -24.87
N LEU A 370 -1.14 3.28 -23.78
CA LEU A 370 -2.06 2.46 -23.01
C LEU A 370 -1.86 2.77 -21.53
N SER A 371 -2.92 3.20 -20.87
CA SER A 371 -2.94 3.35 -19.43
C SER A 371 -3.92 2.36 -18.79
N THR A 372 -3.56 1.86 -17.61
CA THR A 372 -4.42 0.98 -16.83
C THR A 372 -4.47 1.45 -15.38
N LYS A 373 -5.65 1.45 -14.78
CA LYS A 373 -5.85 1.75 -13.36
C LYS A 373 -6.87 0.81 -12.75
N THR A 374 -6.64 0.38 -11.51
CA THR A 374 -7.63 -0.40 -10.77
C THR A 374 -8.61 0.57 -10.11
N VAL A 375 -9.83 0.60 -10.60
CA VAL A 375 -10.90 1.50 -10.11
C VAL A 375 -11.50 0.99 -8.80
N GLN A 376 -11.67 -0.33 -8.68
CA GLN A 376 -12.28 -0.95 -7.51
C GLN A 376 -11.70 -2.34 -7.30
N THR A 377 -11.52 -2.70 -6.02
CA THR A 377 -11.26 -4.09 -5.61
C THR A 377 -12.25 -4.44 -4.52
N THR A 378 -12.93 -5.57 -4.69
CA THR A 378 -13.89 -6.12 -3.71
C THR A 378 -13.40 -7.48 -3.29
N VAL A 379 -13.35 -7.71 -1.97
CA VAL A 379 -13.07 -9.02 -1.39
C VAL A 379 -14.34 -9.51 -0.72
N THR A 380 -14.82 -10.68 -1.15
CA THR A 380 -16.03 -11.30 -0.59
C THR A 380 -15.64 -12.66 0.01
N LYS A 381 -16.04 -12.87 1.26
CA LYS A 381 -15.81 -14.12 1.96
C LYS A 381 -16.90 -15.12 1.57
N GLY A 382 -16.48 -16.26 1.00
CA GLY A 382 -17.32 -17.42 0.69
C GLY A 382 -17.14 -18.54 1.72
N ASP A 383 -17.78 -19.68 1.46
CA ASP A 383 -17.67 -20.87 2.29
C ASP A 383 -16.37 -21.62 1.92
N GLY A 384 -15.30 -21.36 2.67
CA GLY A 384 -13.96 -21.93 2.41
C GLY A 384 -13.17 -21.26 1.31
N SER A 385 -13.58 -20.07 0.85
CA SER A 385 -12.82 -19.29 -0.13
C SER A 385 -13.02 -17.78 0.03
N LEU A 386 -12.06 -17.01 -0.47
CA LEU A 386 -12.15 -15.56 -0.66
C LEU A 386 -12.26 -15.29 -2.16
N GLN A 387 -13.30 -14.59 -2.56
CA GLN A 387 -13.45 -14.10 -3.92
C GLN A 387 -12.95 -12.66 -4.00
N VAL A 388 -11.97 -12.43 -4.86
CA VAL A 388 -11.40 -11.10 -5.12
C VAL A 388 -11.79 -10.70 -6.52
N ALA A 389 -12.53 -9.61 -6.64
CA ALA A 389 -12.92 -9.02 -7.91
C ALA A 389 -12.30 -7.62 -8.04
N SER A 390 -11.51 -7.41 -9.09
CA SER A 390 -10.88 -6.12 -9.37
C SER A 390 -11.39 -5.56 -10.70
N VAL A 391 -11.95 -4.37 -10.67
CA VAL A 391 -12.33 -3.61 -11.87
C VAL A 391 -11.14 -2.80 -12.32
N VAL A 392 -10.64 -3.10 -13.50
CA VAL A 392 -9.52 -2.41 -14.14
C VAL A 392 -10.06 -1.58 -15.30
N GLU A 393 -9.79 -0.28 -15.26
CA GLU A 393 -10.07 0.62 -16.37
C GLU A 393 -8.83 0.73 -17.25
N MET A 394 -9.03 0.56 -18.55
CA MET A 394 -7.99 0.69 -19.56
C MET A 394 -8.37 1.86 -20.48
N THR A 395 -7.45 2.78 -20.70
CA THR A 395 -7.57 3.86 -21.67
C THR A 395 -6.49 3.70 -22.73
N VAL A 396 -6.92 3.57 -23.99
CA VAL A 396 -6.05 3.46 -25.16
C VAL A 396 -6.11 4.76 -25.93
N LEU A 397 -4.98 5.40 -26.13
CA LEU A 397 -4.83 6.50 -27.07
C LEU A 397 -4.39 5.96 -28.42
N ARG A 398 -5.08 6.37 -29.47
CA ARG A 398 -4.80 5.97 -30.86
C ARG A 398 -4.59 7.21 -31.73
N VAL A 399 -3.84 7.03 -32.79
CA VAL A 399 -3.76 7.99 -33.90
C VAL A 399 -4.26 7.33 -35.19
N ASP A 400 -5.15 7.98 -35.89
CA ASP A 400 -5.61 7.55 -37.24
C ASP A 400 -4.62 7.91 -38.34
N ASP A 401 -4.88 7.44 -39.57
CA ASP A 401 -4.02 7.74 -40.72
C ASP A 401 -4.01 9.22 -41.10
N ALA A 402 -4.95 10.01 -40.62
CA ALA A 402 -5.00 11.46 -40.79
C ALA A 402 -4.25 12.24 -39.69
N GLY A 403 -3.64 11.52 -38.70
CA GLY A 403 -2.94 12.12 -37.59
C GLY A 403 -3.82 12.58 -36.44
N ARG A 404 -5.13 12.25 -36.44
CA ARG A 404 -6.04 12.60 -35.33
C ARG A 404 -5.95 11.60 -34.21
N VAL A 405 -5.87 12.12 -33.00
CA VAL A 405 -5.78 11.30 -31.78
C VAL A 405 -7.17 11.13 -31.16
N ASP A 406 -7.53 9.91 -30.82
CA ASP A 406 -8.72 9.58 -30.02
C ASP A 406 -8.36 8.76 -28.78
N ALA A 407 -9.31 8.66 -27.85
CA ALA A 407 -9.19 7.88 -26.63
C ALA A 407 -10.34 6.90 -26.50
N LEU A 408 -10.02 5.63 -26.28
CA LEU A 408 -10.98 4.57 -25.97
C LEU A 408 -10.81 4.11 -24.54
N THR A 409 -11.86 4.18 -23.74
CA THR A 409 -11.83 3.71 -22.36
C THR A 409 -12.75 2.51 -22.20
N ARG A 410 -12.24 1.46 -21.53
CA ARG A 410 -13.00 0.25 -21.21
C ARG A 410 -12.68 -0.25 -19.81
N GLN A 411 -13.71 -0.73 -19.13
CA GLN A 411 -13.55 -1.39 -17.82
C GLN A 411 -13.65 -2.91 -17.98
N VAL A 412 -12.76 -3.62 -17.30
CA VAL A 412 -12.67 -5.08 -17.31
C VAL A 412 -12.62 -5.58 -15.87
N THR A 413 -13.45 -6.57 -15.54
CA THR A 413 -13.39 -7.22 -14.22
C THR A 413 -12.48 -8.43 -14.28
N VAL A 414 -11.52 -8.49 -13.38
CA VAL A 414 -10.65 -9.64 -13.14
C VAL A 414 -11.05 -10.27 -11.82
N GLU A 415 -11.46 -11.54 -11.87
CA GLU A 415 -11.91 -12.28 -10.70
C GLU A 415 -10.92 -13.39 -10.39
N THR A 416 -10.70 -13.59 -9.09
CA THR A 416 -9.83 -14.66 -8.58
C THR A 416 -10.45 -15.26 -7.33
N GLU A 417 -10.36 -16.57 -7.19
CA GLU A 417 -10.77 -17.29 -6.00
C GLU A 417 -9.54 -17.82 -5.28
N LEU A 418 -9.46 -17.52 -3.98
CA LEU A 418 -8.40 -17.97 -3.09
C LEU A 418 -9.01 -18.96 -2.07
N PRO A 419 -8.59 -20.23 -2.03
CA PRO A 419 -9.05 -21.15 -1.01
C PRO A 419 -8.54 -20.71 0.36
N VAL A 420 -9.38 -20.75 1.37
CA VAL A 420 -9.04 -20.38 2.74
C VAL A 420 -9.67 -21.37 3.71
N SER A 421 -8.90 -21.85 4.67
CA SER A 421 -9.38 -22.80 5.68
C SER A 421 -9.73 -22.06 6.98
N GLY A 422 -10.99 -22.22 7.42
CA GLY A 422 -11.46 -21.70 8.70
C GLY A 422 -12.02 -20.28 8.68
N ASP A 423 -12.28 -19.73 9.87
CA ASP A 423 -12.73 -18.35 10.04
C ASP A 423 -11.52 -17.43 10.13
N VAL A 424 -11.31 -16.65 9.09
CA VAL A 424 -10.12 -15.83 8.91
C VAL A 424 -10.48 -14.35 8.79
N GLU A 425 -9.61 -13.50 9.31
CA GLU A 425 -9.62 -12.08 9.07
C GLU A 425 -8.66 -11.76 7.92
N VAL A 426 -9.09 -10.92 7.00
CA VAL A 426 -8.32 -10.51 5.82
C VAL A 426 -7.71 -9.14 6.10
N LEU A 427 -6.40 -9.04 5.96
CA LEU A 427 -5.64 -7.80 6.13
C LEU A 427 -5.11 -7.27 4.79
#